data_bedb666e8f052dd085386084bf2839ce
#
_entry.id   bedb666e8f052dd085386084bf2839ce
#
_cell.length_a   1.000
_cell.length_b   1.000
_cell.length_c   1.000
_cell.angle_alpha   90.00
_cell.angle_beta   90.00
_cell.angle_gamma   90.00
#
_symmetry.space_group_name_H-M   'P 1'
#
loop_
_entity.id
_entity.type
_entity.pdbx_description
1 polymer ?
#
loop_
_entity_poly.entity_id
_entity_poly.type
_entity_poly.pdbx_seq_one_letter_code
_entity_poly.pdbx_strand_id
1 'polypeptide(L)'
;MSSISELIWFDGKYVKHSSAKIPVTTHAIHYGTSIFEGIRAYWNGEELNIFRLDEHIRRFRNSGKFYDITLRFSNKEIKDAVINLCKKNKIKTSCYIRPFYFVGQYGINLHVTKKAPTH
;
A
#
# COMPACT_ATOMS: atom_id res chain seq x y z
N MET A 1 0.13 -20.33 -8.11
CA MET A 1 -0.61 -19.09 -7.88
C MET A 1 -0.35 -18.62 -6.46
N SER A 2 0.07 -17.38 -6.28
CA SER A 2 0.30 -16.83 -4.95
C SER A 2 -1.04 -16.56 -4.26
N SER A 3 -1.09 -16.85 -2.96
CA SER A 3 -2.26 -16.54 -2.14
C SER A 3 -2.15 -15.13 -1.55
N ILE A 4 -3.30 -14.52 -1.34
CA ILE A 4 -3.40 -13.23 -0.65
C ILE A 4 -3.55 -13.51 0.85
N SER A 5 -2.81 -12.79 1.68
CA SER A 5 -2.91 -12.93 3.13
C SER A 5 -4.28 -12.51 3.65
N GLU A 6 -4.69 -13.10 4.75
CA GLU A 6 -6.00 -12.82 5.33
C GLU A 6 -6.14 -11.35 5.77
N LEU A 7 -5.08 -10.80 6.38
CA LEU A 7 -5.07 -9.41 6.84
C LEU A 7 -4.33 -8.52 5.87
N ILE A 8 -4.86 -7.31 5.69
CA ILE A 8 -4.19 -6.20 5.02
C ILE A 8 -4.21 -4.98 5.93
N TRP A 9 -3.33 -4.03 5.64
CA TRP A 9 -3.36 -2.72 6.30
C TRP A 9 -4.03 -1.74 5.35
N PHE A 10 -5.13 -1.14 5.79
CA PHE A 10 -5.95 -0.26 4.98
C PHE A 10 -6.33 0.99 5.79
N ASP A 11 -5.94 2.17 5.30
CA ASP A 11 -6.22 3.46 5.93
C ASP A 11 -5.87 3.50 7.43
N GLY A 12 -4.73 2.93 7.78
CA GLY A 12 -4.24 2.94 9.16
C GLY A 12 -4.74 1.81 10.04
N LYS A 13 -5.49 0.85 9.49
CA LYS A 13 -6.06 -0.25 10.25
C LYS A 13 -5.75 -1.61 9.63
N TYR A 14 -5.57 -2.62 10.46
CA TYR A 14 -5.46 -4.00 10.01
C TYR A 14 -6.87 -4.58 9.88
N VAL A 15 -7.23 -4.97 8.67
CA VAL A 15 -8.57 -5.49 8.36
C VAL A 15 -8.45 -6.78 7.54
N LYS A 16 -9.51 -7.57 7.55
CA LYS A 16 -9.58 -8.73 6.63
C LYS A 16 -9.67 -8.21 5.20
N HIS A 17 -8.91 -8.83 4.30
CA HIS A 17 -8.92 -8.39 2.90
C HIS A 17 -10.34 -8.45 2.31
N SER A 18 -11.17 -9.41 2.72
CA SER A 18 -12.55 -9.53 2.27
C SER A 18 -13.44 -8.36 2.68
N SER A 19 -13.03 -7.60 3.71
CA SER A 19 -13.75 -6.41 4.19
C SER A 19 -13.23 -5.11 3.59
N ALA A 20 -12.08 -5.13 2.90
CA ALA A 20 -11.49 -3.97 2.27
C ALA A 20 -12.17 -3.72 0.92
N LYS A 21 -13.20 -2.88 0.93
CA LYS A 21 -14.02 -2.57 -0.25
C LYS A 21 -14.02 -1.09 -0.51
N ILE A 22 -14.05 -0.71 -1.77
CA ILE A 22 -14.12 0.68 -2.20
C ILE A 22 -15.26 0.84 -3.20
N PRO A 23 -15.83 2.06 -3.32
CA PRO A 23 -16.87 2.32 -4.31
C PRO A 23 -16.36 2.15 -5.74
N VAL A 24 -17.22 1.67 -6.64
CA VAL A 24 -16.89 1.56 -8.06
C VAL A 24 -16.67 2.93 -8.71
N THR A 25 -17.10 4.01 -8.06
CA THR A 25 -16.88 5.39 -8.49
C THR A 25 -15.55 5.97 -7.97
N THR A 26 -14.71 5.16 -7.34
CA THR A 26 -13.37 5.56 -6.91
C THR A 26 -12.57 6.06 -8.13
N HIS A 27 -11.98 7.26 -8.00
CA HIS A 27 -11.27 7.91 -9.11
C HIS A 27 -10.19 7.01 -9.71
N ALA A 28 -9.43 6.33 -8.89
CA ALA A 28 -8.35 5.46 -9.35
C ALA A 28 -8.83 4.32 -10.26
N ILE A 29 -10.04 3.80 -10.07
CA ILE A 29 -10.59 2.74 -10.92
C ILE A 29 -10.84 3.27 -12.35
N HIS A 30 -11.26 4.52 -12.48
CA HIS A 30 -11.57 5.13 -13.77
C HIS A 30 -10.33 5.68 -14.48
N TYR A 31 -9.37 6.21 -13.73
CA TYR A 31 -8.27 6.96 -14.30
C TYR A 31 -6.88 6.44 -13.94
N GLY A 32 -6.79 5.36 -13.18
CA GLY A 32 -5.51 4.79 -12.79
C GLY A 32 -4.69 5.67 -11.86
N THR A 33 -5.31 6.54 -11.09
CA THR A 33 -4.63 7.45 -10.16
C THR A 33 -4.20 6.72 -8.89
N SER A 34 -3.19 5.91 -9.02
CA SER A 34 -2.66 5.05 -7.99
C SER A 34 -1.14 4.97 -8.08
N ILE A 35 -0.49 4.89 -6.95
CA ILE A 35 0.96 4.70 -6.81
C ILE A 35 1.18 3.38 -6.09
N PHE A 36 2.09 2.56 -6.57
CA PHE A 36 2.43 1.32 -5.89
C PHE A 36 3.92 1.03 -5.91
N GLU A 37 4.35 0.18 -5.00
CA GLU A 37 5.68 -0.43 -4.98
C GLU A 37 5.56 -1.94 -4.98
N GLY A 38 6.62 -2.62 -5.37
CA GLY A 38 6.74 -4.07 -5.26
C GLY A 38 7.96 -4.41 -4.43
N ILE A 39 7.75 -4.99 -3.26
CA ILE A 39 8.81 -5.24 -2.29
C ILE A 39 8.93 -6.75 -2.06
N ARG A 40 10.15 -7.26 -2.17
CA ARG A 40 10.43 -8.66 -1.87
C ARG A 40 10.83 -8.83 -0.41
N ALA A 41 10.35 -9.91 0.20
CA ALA A 41 10.80 -10.36 1.51
C ALA A 41 11.23 -11.81 1.40
N TYR A 42 12.37 -12.12 2.00
CA TYR A 42 13.01 -13.44 1.89
C TYR A 42 13.05 -14.11 3.25
N TRP A 43 12.54 -15.34 3.30
CA TRP A 43 12.55 -16.17 4.50
C TRP A 43 13.81 -17.02 4.53
N ASN A 44 14.58 -16.94 5.63
CA ASN A 44 15.84 -17.69 5.77
C ASN A 44 15.73 -18.95 6.67
N GLY A 45 14.50 -19.31 7.06
CA GLY A 45 14.25 -20.39 8.02
C GLY A 45 13.99 -19.91 9.44
N GLU A 46 14.39 -18.71 9.78
CA GLU A 46 14.23 -18.11 11.11
C GLU A 46 13.57 -16.74 11.06
N GLU A 47 13.94 -15.90 10.08
CA GLU A 47 13.51 -14.52 9.96
C GLU A 47 13.03 -14.21 8.57
N LEU A 48 12.10 -13.26 8.48
CA LEU A 48 11.68 -12.66 7.22
C LEU A 48 12.45 -11.36 7.02
N ASN A 49 13.28 -11.31 5.98
CA ASN A 49 14.11 -10.16 5.66
C ASN A 49 13.47 -9.39 4.51
N ILE A 50 13.00 -8.18 4.78
CA ILE A 50 12.37 -7.33 3.78
C ILE A 50 13.46 -6.55 3.06
N PHE A 51 13.57 -6.77 1.75
CA PHE A 51 14.67 -6.23 0.96
C PHE A 51 14.47 -4.74 0.68
N ARG A 52 15.41 -3.93 1.17
CA ARG A 52 15.51 -2.48 0.91
C ARG A 52 14.21 -1.72 1.21
N LEU A 53 13.61 -2.01 2.34
CA LEU A 53 12.31 -1.43 2.73
C LEU A 53 12.35 0.11 2.76
N ASP A 54 13.38 0.69 3.36
CA ASP A 54 13.47 2.16 3.49
C ASP A 54 13.57 2.85 2.13
N GLU A 55 14.36 2.30 1.20
CA GLU A 55 14.48 2.84 -0.16
C GLU A 55 13.17 2.73 -0.93
N HIS A 56 12.46 1.61 -0.79
CA HIS A 56 11.13 1.43 -1.40
C HIS A 56 10.14 2.45 -0.88
N ILE A 57 10.11 2.69 0.43
CA ILE A 57 9.18 3.66 1.03
C ILE A 57 9.50 5.08 0.55
N ARG A 58 10.77 5.43 0.45
CA ARG A 58 11.18 6.74 -0.08
C ARG A 58 10.70 6.94 -1.51
N ARG A 59 10.90 5.95 -2.38
CA ARG A 59 10.45 6.01 -3.77
C ARG A 59 8.93 6.03 -3.87
N PHE A 60 8.26 5.29 -3.02
CA PHE A 60 6.79 5.27 -2.89
C PHE A 60 6.23 6.67 -2.68
N ARG A 61 6.80 7.40 -1.72
CA ARG A 61 6.41 8.80 -1.44
C ARG A 61 6.77 9.73 -2.59
N ASN A 62 7.97 9.61 -3.12
CA ASN A 62 8.44 10.48 -4.20
C ASN A 62 7.62 10.32 -5.48
N SER A 63 7.18 9.11 -5.80
CA SER A 63 6.30 8.86 -6.94
C SER A 63 4.99 9.63 -6.82
N GLY A 64 4.41 9.66 -5.62
CA GLY A 64 3.17 10.41 -5.38
C GLY A 64 3.36 11.92 -5.52
N LYS A 65 4.48 12.45 -5.04
CA LYS A 65 4.80 13.88 -5.20
C LYS A 65 4.87 14.27 -6.65
N PHE A 66 5.41 13.42 -7.50
CA PHE A 66 5.51 13.68 -8.93
C PHE A 66 4.14 13.82 -9.59
N TYR A 67 3.14 13.09 -9.11
CA TYR A 67 1.78 13.12 -9.66
C TYR A 67 0.78 13.90 -8.81
N ASP A 68 1.24 14.63 -7.80
CA ASP A 68 0.39 15.35 -6.84
C ASP A 68 -0.63 14.47 -6.11
N ILE A 69 -0.28 13.22 -5.88
CA ILE A 69 -1.06 12.28 -5.06
C ILE A 69 -0.45 12.22 -3.67
N THR A 70 -1.23 12.60 -2.66
CA THR A 70 -0.72 12.73 -1.29
C THR A 70 -0.72 11.39 -0.56
N LEU A 71 0.44 10.98 -0.05
CA LEU A 71 0.56 9.87 0.89
C LEU A 71 0.33 10.42 2.30
N ARG A 72 -0.78 10.01 2.94
CA ARG A 72 -1.22 10.57 4.22
C ARG A 72 -0.43 10.11 5.44
N PHE A 73 0.37 9.07 5.31
CA PHE A 73 1.10 8.47 6.42
C PHE A 73 2.58 8.76 6.32
N SER A 74 3.25 8.86 7.47
CA SER A 74 4.70 9.08 7.51
C SER A 74 5.44 7.82 7.03
N ASN A 75 6.71 7.99 6.66
CA ASN A 75 7.56 6.86 6.28
C ASN A 75 7.67 5.84 7.42
N LYS A 76 7.77 6.32 8.67
CA LYS A 76 7.80 5.44 9.84
C LYS A 76 6.52 4.64 10.00
N GLU A 77 5.36 5.28 9.84
CA GLU A 77 4.06 4.59 9.91
C GLU A 77 3.93 3.51 8.84
N ILE A 78 4.35 3.80 7.61
CA ILE A 78 4.33 2.83 6.52
C ILE A 78 5.27 1.65 6.83
N LYS A 79 6.49 1.95 7.30
CA LYS A 79 7.46 0.92 7.66
C LYS A 79 6.93 -0.01 8.75
N ASP A 80 6.39 0.58 9.82
CA ASP A 80 5.82 -0.19 10.93
C ASP A 80 4.62 -1.02 10.46
N ALA A 81 3.79 -0.46 9.59
CA ALA A 81 2.65 -1.18 9.01
C ALA A 81 3.10 -2.42 8.22
N VAL A 82 4.11 -2.29 7.38
CA VAL A 82 4.65 -3.41 6.59
C VAL A 82 5.18 -4.51 7.52
N ILE A 83 6.02 -4.15 8.48
CA ILE A 83 6.63 -5.11 9.40
C ILE A 83 5.56 -5.81 10.25
N ASN A 84 4.65 -5.04 10.83
CA ASN A 84 3.61 -5.59 11.70
C ASN A 84 2.58 -6.41 10.91
N LEU A 85 2.30 -6.05 9.67
CA LEU A 85 1.40 -6.83 8.80
C LEU A 85 1.97 -8.23 8.56
N CYS A 86 3.26 -8.31 8.26
CA CYS A 86 3.94 -9.60 8.08
C CYS A 86 3.88 -10.45 9.36
N LYS A 87 4.08 -9.82 10.52
CA LYS A 87 3.98 -10.50 11.82
C LYS A 87 2.56 -11.00 12.11
N LYS A 88 1.56 -10.15 11.89
CA LYS A 88 0.15 -10.50 12.14
C LYS A 88 -0.34 -11.63 11.23
N ASN A 89 0.12 -11.66 10.00
CA ASN A 89 -0.19 -12.74 9.05
C ASN A 89 0.70 -13.98 9.26
N LYS A 90 1.61 -13.96 10.23
CA LYS A 90 2.52 -15.07 10.57
C LYS A 90 3.26 -15.59 9.34
N ILE A 91 3.80 -14.67 8.53
CA ILE A 91 4.51 -15.00 7.30
C ILE A 91 5.83 -15.71 7.64
N LYS A 92 5.97 -16.94 7.18
CA LYS A 92 7.16 -17.79 7.34
C LYS A 92 7.63 -18.38 6.01
N THR A 93 7.39 -17.65 4.94
CA THR A 93 7.86 -17.98 3.60
C THR A 93 8.25 -16.69 2.91
N SER A 94 9.10 -16.78 1.88
CA SER A 94 9.39 -15.63 1.05
C SER A 94 8.11 -15.13 0.40
N CYS A 95 7.94 -13.82 0.34
CA CYS A 95 6.69 -13.25 -0.14
C CYS A 95 6.92 -11.93 -0.90
N TYR A 96 5.85 -11.45 -1.50
CA TYR A 96 5.78 -10.18 -2.21
C TYR A 96 4.86 -9.24 -1.45
N ILE A 97 5.32 -8.02 -1.20
CA ILE A 97 4.55 -7.00 -0.48
C ILE A 97 4.21 -5.90 -1.48
N ARG A 98 2.93 -5.61 -1.60
CA ARG A 98 2.41 -4.57 -2.49
C ARG A 98 1.80 -3.42 -1.68
N PRO A 99 2.56 -2.37 -1.32
CA PRO A 99 1.94 -1.14 -0.84
C PRO A 99 1.41 -0.34 -2.02
N PHE A 100 0.28 0.31 -1.84
CA PHE A 100 -0.23 1.26 -2.82
C PHE A 100 -1.13 2.28 -2.13
N TYR A 101 -1.21 3.46 -2.72
CA TYR A 101 -2.16 4.48 -2.31
C TYR A 101 -2.79 5.07 -3.56
N PHE A 102 -4.01 5.55 -3.43
CA PHE A 102 -4.81 5.91 -4.58
C PHE A 102 -5.77 7.04 -4.26
N VAL A 103 -6.19 7.73 -5.30
CA VAL A 103 -7.22 8.78 -5.21
C VAL A 103 -8.58 8.11 -5.07
N GLY A 104 -9.28 8.46 -4.00
CA GLY A 104 -10.59 7.90 -3.66
C GLY A 104 -11.72 8.50 -4.47
N GLN A 105 -12.88 8.59 -3.85
CA GLN A 105 -14.08 9.13 -4.49
C GLN A 105 -14.00 10.66 -4.53
N TYR A 106 -13.73 11.21 -5.72
CA TYR A 106 -13.45 12.64 -5.90
C TYR A 106 -14.23 13.23 -7.08
N GLY A 107 -15.18 12.49 -7.63
CA GLY A 107 -15.89 12.85 -8.86
C GLY A 107 -15.24 12.24 -10.09
N ILE A 108 -15.94 12.27 -11.22
CA ILE A 108 -15.49 11.69 -12.47
C ILE A 108 -14.99 12.82 -13.38
N ASN A 109 -13.74 13.22 -13.15
CA ASN A 109 -13.04 14.18 -14.01
C ASN A 109 -11.54 13.91 -13.94
N LEU A 110 -10.81 14.32 -14.96
CA LEU A 110 -9.38 14.00 -15.09
C LEU A 110 -8.49 14.80 -14.14
N HIS A 111 -8.96 15.92 -13.63
CA HIS A 111 -8.13 16.80 -12.83
C HIS A 111 -8.11 16.37 -11.36
N VAL A 112 -6.92 16.11 -10.84
CA VAL A 112 -6.70 15.76 -9.44
C VAL A 112 -5.90 16.86 -8.78
N THR A 113 -6.38 17.35 -7.64
CA THR A 113 -5.68 18.34 -6.83
C THR A 113 -5.14 17.68 -5.55
N LYS A 114 -4.25 18.40 -4.86
CA LYS A 114 -3.74 17.95 -3.55
C LYS A 114 -4.84 17.80 -2.48
N LYS A 115 -6.04 18.34 -2.74
CA LYS A 115 -7.19 18.22 -1.84
C LYS A 115 -8.00 16.93 -2.05
N ALA A 116 -7.69 16.16 -3.10
CA ALA A 116 -8.38 14.91 -3.36
C ALA A 116 -8.17 13.92 -2.21
N PRO A 117 -9.22 13.18 -1.80
CA PRO A 117 -9.05 12.16 -0.77
C PRO A 117 -8.17 11.03 -1.28
N THR A 118 -7.30 10.51 -0.42
CA THR A 118 -6.43 9.37 -0.74
C THR A 118 -6.55 8.29 0.33
N HIS A 119 -6.41 7.07 -0.13
CA HIS A 119 -6.44 5.90 0.72
C HIS A 119 -5.21 5.05 0.51
#